data_88f3875404ac9edff8d2af38cc046783
#
_entry.id   88f3875404ac9edff8d2af38cc046783
#
_cell.length_a   1.000
_cell.length_b   1.000
_cell.length_c   1.000
_cell.angle_alpha   90.00
_cell.angle_beta   90.00
_cell.angle_gamma   90.00
#
_symmetry.space_group_name_H-M   'P 1'
#
loop_
_entity.id
_entity.type
_entity.pdbx_description
1 polymer ?
#
loop_
_entity_poly.entity_id
_entity_poly.type
_entity_poly.pdbx_seq_one_letter_code
_entity_poly.pdbx_strand_id
1 'polypeptide(L)'
;MARSKQSPRRRVSACNLFTVFCDVSELDSSLYRIDWIRQLVTLLDDLQITVHTAAWKAFDSFVKSVPKDELEPLVVPLRRTIESTGAPGRTVPGFDLPKGVSPMVPIIIAGLTTGNNEQREQAAYAIGDLVDRTDENAIKPFVVPFTGPLIRVATQATTYPPGVKSAILSALTSMLERIPLFVKPFFPQLQRTFVKSISDSSSSAVRSKAAEALGVLMKNQPRVDPVITELVAGVKGNDDSIATSFLLALANVMRNVSESVGDKAREACIDIVSEAFEEDHHGI
;
A
#
# COMPACT_ATOMS: atom_id res chain seq x y z
N MET A 1 -26.26 -15.25 -7.31
CA MET A 1 -25.06 -15.30 -8.16
C MET A 1 -24.24 -16.55 -7.94
N ALA A 2 -23.29 -16.80 -8.80
CA ALA A 2 -22.55 -18.05 -8.95
C ALA A 2 -21.84 -18.53 -7.67
N ARG A 3 -22.41 -19.51 -6.98
CA ARG A 3 -21.76 -20.17 -5.83
C ARG A 3 -20.67 -21.13 -6.36
N SER A 4 -19.58 -21.32 -5.61
CA SER A 4 -18.45 -22.18 -5.97
C SER A 4 -18.84 -23.63 -6.34
N LYS A 5 -19.98 -24.12 -5.86
CA LYS A 5 -20.54 -25.45 -6.17
C LYS A 5 -21.23 -25.56 -7.55
N GLN A 6 -21.45 -24.45 -8.27
CA GLN A 6 -22.08 -24.49 -9.59
C GLN A 6 -21.04 -24.82 -10.67
N SER A 7 -21.50 -25.39 -11.81
CA SER A 7 -20.61 -25.68 -12.92
C SER A 7 -19.96 -24.38 -13.47
N PRO A 8 -18.72 -24.45 -13.98
CA PRO A 8 -18.04 -23.28 -14.57
C PRO A 8 -18.90 -22.57 -15.63
N ARG A 9 -19.62 -23.32 -16.45
CA ARG A 9 -20.52 -22.75 -17.48
C ARG A 9 -21.61 -21.86 -16.87
N ARG A 10 -22.22 -22.27 -15.77
CA ARG A 10 -23.26 -21.47 -15.09
C ARG A 10 -22.67 -20.19 -14.50
N ARG A 11 -21.46 -20.26 -13.90
CA ARG A 11 -20.76 -19.07 -13.38
C ARG A 11 -20.44 -18.07 -14.49
N VAL A 12 -19.92 -18.56 -15.62
CA VAL A 12 -19.65 -17.72 -16.80
C VAL A 12 -20.94 -17.08 -17.33
N SER A 13 -22.01 -17.87 -17.51
CA SER A 13 -23.30 -17.32 -17.98
C SER A 13 -23.87 -16.27 -17.04
N ALA A 14 -23.75 -16.46 -15.72
CA ALA A 14 -24.17 -15.47 -14.72
C ALA A 14 -23.36 -14.17 -14.82
N CYS A 15 -22.03 -14.26 -15.00
CA CYS A 15 -21.18 -13.09 -15.22
C CYS A 15 -21.54 -12.35 -16.52
N ASN A 16 -21.75 -13.07 -17.61
CA ASN A 16 -22.11 -12.47 -18.89
C ASN A 16 -23.48 -11.77 -18.83
N LEU A 17 -24.48 -12.40 -18.19
CA LEU A 17 -25.78 -11.76 -17.98
C LEU A 17 -25.66 -10.50 -17.14
N PHE A 18 -24.85 -10.55 -16.08
CA PHE A 18 -24.61 -9.40 -15.22
C PHE A 18 -23.87 -8.25 -15.96
N THR A 19 -22.91 -8.60 -16.83
CA THR A 19 -22.25 -7.61 -17.70
C THR A 19 -23.28 -6.85 -18.53
N VAL A 20 -24.14 -7.57 -19.27
CA VAL A 20 -25.19 -6.96 -20.08
C VAL A 20 -26.14 -6.13 -19.20
N PHE A 21 -26.51 -6.63 -18.02
CA PHE A 21 -27.34 -5.87 -17.09
C PHE A 21 -26.71 -4.53 -16.72
N CYS A 22 -25.42 -4.50 -16.35
CA CYS A 22 -24.72 -3.25 -16.02
C CYS A 22 -24.58 -2.30 -17.21
N ASP A 23 -24.45 -2.82 -18.42
CA ASP A 23 -24.25 -2.02 -19.63
C ASP A 23 -25.55 -1.32 -20.11
N VAL A 24 -26.74 -1.90 -19.80
CA VAL A 24 -28.00 -1.41 -20.35
C VAL A 24 -29.01 -0.96 -19.28
N SER A 25 -28.80 -1.27 -18.01
CA SER A 25 -29.77 -0.98 -16.95
C SER A 25 -29.60 0.44 -16.43
N GLU A 26 -30.69 1.18 -16.35
CA GLU A 26 -30.80 2.48 -15.68
C GLU A 26 -31.35 2.38 -14.25
N LEU A 27 -31.52 1.16 -13.74
CA LEU A 27 -32.08 0.92 -12.41
C LEU A 27 -31.07 1.32 -11.32
N ASP A 28 -31.56 1.94 -10.25
CA ASP A 28 -30.75 2.17 -9.06
C ASP A 28 -30.35 0.84 -8.42
N SER A 29 -29.06 0.58 -8.44
CA SER A 29 -28.45 -0.65 -7.92
C SER A 29 -27.72 -0.44 -6.58
N SER A 30 -27.83 0.73 -5.98
CA SER A 30 -27.04 1.13 -4.79
C SER A 30 -27.10 0.10 -3.65
N LEU A 31 -28.27 -0.47 -3.38
CA LEU A 31 -28.48 -1.48 -2.31
C LEU A 31 -27.74 -2.78 -2.52
N TYR A 32 -27.36 -3.12 -3.76
CA TYR A 32 -26.76 -4.42 -4.09
C TYR A 32 -25.27 -4.35 -4.36
N ARG A 33 -24.68 -3.16 -4.47
CA ARG A 33 -23.29 -2.95 -4.88
C ARG A 33 -22.27 -3.66 -3.99
N ILE A 34 -22.47 -3.67 -2.68
CA ILE A 34 -21.59 -4.35 -1.72
C ILE A 34 -21.58 -5.86 -1.97
N ASP A 35 -22.73 -6.46 -2.18
CA ASP A 35 -22.83 -7.89 -2.45
C ASP A 35 -22.23 -8.24 -3.82
N TRP A 36 -22.41 -7.39 -4.81
CA TRP A 36 -21.80 -7.57 -6.13
C TRP A 36 -20.28 -7.51 -6.07
N ILE A 37 -19.70 -6.54 -5.37
CA ILE A 37 -18.24 -6.46 -5.15
C ILE A 37 -17.76 -7.77 -4.53
N ARG A 38 -18.37 -8.21 -3.43
CA ARG A 38 -17.99 -9.44 -2.74
C ARG A 38 -18.03 -10.66 -3.66
N GLN A 39 -19.08 -10.80 -4.45
CA GLN A 39 -19.26 -11.93 -5.36
C GLN A 39 -18.26 -11.89 -6.53
N LEU A 40 -18.11 -10.72 -7.17
CA LEU A 40 -17.23 -10.57 -8.34
C LEU A 40 -15.76 -10.73 -7.97
N VAL A 41 -15.30 -10.11 -6.87
CA VAL A 41 -13.91 -10.26 -6.40
C VAL A 41 -13.64 -11.71 -6.00
N THR A 42 -14.59 -12.40 -5.35
CA THR A 42 -14.44 -13.84 -5.04
C THR A 42 -14.32 -14.69 -6.31
N LEU A 43 -15.04 -14.33 -7.39
CA LEU A 43 -14.95 -15.04 -8.66
C LEU A 43 -13.65 -14.75 -9.43
N LEU A 44 -12.94 -13.66 -9.12
CA LEU A 44 -11.60 -13.43 -9.66
C LEU A 44 -10.57 -14.43 -9.12
N ASP A 45 -10.83 -15.07 -7.98
CA ASP A 45 -10.01 -16.18 -7.43
C ASP A 45 -10.39 -17.57 -7.97
N ASP A 46 -11.31 -17.64 -8.92
CA ASP A 46 -11.69 -18.92 -9.54
C ASP A 46 -10.54 -19.47 -10.38
N LEU A 47 -10.21 -20.75 -10.18
CA LEU A 47 -9.12 -21.42 -10.91
C LEU A 47 -9.42 -21.63 -12.39
N GLN A 48 -10.69 -21.56 -12.82
CA GLN A 48 -11.07 -21.70 -14.20
C GLN A 48 -10.92 -20.37 -14.93
N ILE A 49 -10.03 -20.33 -15.91
CA ILE A 49 -9.73 -19.12 -16.70
C ILE A 49 -10.96 -18.46 -17.32
N THR A 50 -11.92 -19.27 -17.77
CA THR A 50 -13.17 -18.78 -18.35
C THR A 50 -14.03 -18.05 -17.32
N VAL A 51 -14.01 -18.49 -16.05
CA VAL A 51 -14.78 -17.90 -14.97
C VAL A 51 -14.18 -16.60 -14.51
N HIS A 52 -12.88 -16.57 -14.12
CA HIS A 52 -12.27 -15.33 -13.66
C HIS A 52 -12.15 -14.27 -14.76
N THR A 53 -12.02 -14.66 -16.03
CA THR A 53 -12.08 -13.71 -17.16
C THR A 53 -13.48 -13.11 -17.33
N ALA A 54 -14.53 -13.93 -17.22
CA ALA A 54 -15.91 -13.43 -17.26
C ALA A 54 -16.23 -12.54 -16.06
N ALA A 55 -15.75 -12.91 -14.86
CA ALA A 55 -15.88 -12.12 -13.64
C ALA A 55 -15.18 -10.76 -13.76
N TRP A 56 -13.99 -10.73 -14.37
CA TRP A 56 -13.27 -9.49 -14.64
C TRP A 56 -14.09 -8.54 -15.51
N LYS A 57 -14.64 -9.03 -16.63
CA LYS A 57 -15.52 -8.24 -17.52
C LYS A 57 -16.74 -7.70 -16.78
N ALA A 58 -17.39 -8.58 -16.01
CA ALA A 58 -18.56 -8.22 -15.21
C ALA A 58 -18.23 -7.13 -14.19
N PHE A 59 -17.07 -7.21 -13.54
CA PHE A 59 -16.62 -6.23 -12.58
C PHE A 59 -16.26 -4.88 -13.26
N ASP A 60 -15.62 -4.92 -14.41
CA ASP A 60 -15.31 -3.72 -15.20
C ASP A 60 -16.59 -2.96 -15.63
N SER A 61 -17.58 -3.68 -16.18
CA SER A 61 -18.89 -3.09 -16.54
C SER A 61 -19.62 -2.57 -15.31
N PHE A 62 -19.60 -3.29 -14.19
CA PHE A 62 -20.20 -2.83 -12.94
C PHE A 62 -19.59 -1.49 -12.48
N VAL A 63 -18.27 -1.40 -12.38
CA VAL A 63 -17.60 -0.17 -11.90
C VAL A 63 -17.86 1.00 -12.84
N LYS A 64 -17.93 0.78 -14.15
CA LYS A 64 -18.27 1.80 -15.14
C LYS A 64 -19.72 2.29 -15.04
N SER A 65 -20.64 1.46 -14.55
CA SER A 65 -22.04 1.81 -14.33
C SER A 65 -22.27 2.64 -13.06
N VAL A 66 -21.30 2.68 -12.14
CA VAL A 66 -21.43 3.45 -10.89
C VAL A 66 -21.05 4.90 -11.14
N PRO A 67 -21.86 5.88 -10.69
CA PRO A 67 -21.50 7.31 -10.74
C PRO A 67 -20.19 7.57 -10.00
N LYS A 68 -19.38 8.49 -10.53
CA LYS A 68 -18.01 8.75 -10.00
C LYS A 68 -18.02 9.24 -8.55
N ASP A 69 -19.02 9.99 -8.16
CA ASP A 69 -19.25 10.53 -6.82
C ASP A 69 -19.82 9.48 -5.83
N GLU A 70 -20.08 8.28 -6.30
CA GLU A 70 -20.55 7.15 -5.47
C GLU A 70 -19.51 6.02 -5.37
N LEU A 71 -18.26 6.24 -5.83
CA LEU A 71 -17.20 5.23 -5.81
C LEU A 71 -16.51 5.12 -4.45
N GLU A 72 -16.32 6.23 -3.71
CA GLU A 72 -15.54 6.19 -2.46
C GLU A 72 -16.12 5.23 -1.40
N PRO A 73 -17.44 5.14 -1.19
CA PRO A 73 -17.99 4.23 -0.19
C PRO A 73 -17.74 2.76 -0.50
N LEU A 74 -17.46 2.43 -1.77
CA LEU A 74 -17.21 1.06 -2.21
C LEU A 74 -15.81 0.56 -1.85
N VAL A 75 -14.89 1.44 -1.45
CA VAL A 75 -13.51 1.04 -1.12
C VAL A 75 -13.44 0.15 0.12
N VAL A 76 -14.28 0.38 1.12
CA VAL A 76 -14.30 -0.40 2.36
C VAL A 76 -14.72 -1.87 2.10
N PRO A 77 -15.87 -2.15 1.46
CA PRO A 77 -16.24 -3.52 1.12
C PRO A 77 -15.28 -4.15 0.09
N LEU A 78 -14.73 -3.37 -0.84
CA LEU A 78 -13.72 -3.85 -1.79
C LEU A 78 -12.48 -4.35 -1.04
N ARG A 79 -11.88 -3.55 -0.18
CA ARG A 79 -10.68 -3.92 0.58
C ARG A 79 -10.93 -5.15 1.45
N ARG A 80 -12.01 -5.21 2.20
CA ARG A 80 -12.35 -6.38 3.02
C ARG A 80 -12.47 -7.66 2.20
N THR A 81 -12.97 -7.55 0.97
CA THR A 81 -13.09 -8.71 0.08
C THR A 81 -11.72 -9.11 -0.48
N ILE A 82 -10.89 -8.15 -0.91
CA ILE A 82 -9.53 -8.43 -1.38
C ILE A 82 -8.72 -9.11 -0.28
N GLU A 83 -8.75 -8.60 0.95
CA GLU A 83 -8.05 -9.16 2.12
C GLU A 83 -8.40 -10.62 2.38
N SER A 84 -9.67 -10.97 2.19
CA SER A 84 -10.17 -12.34 2.40
C SER A 84 -10.10 -13.24 1.16
N THR A 85 -9.65 -12.72 0.01
CA THR A 85 -9.58 -13.44 -1.26
C THR A 85 -8.18 -14.03 -1.45
N GLY A 86 -8.11 -15.23 -1.98
CA GLY A 86 -6.86 -15.96 -2.20
C GLY A 86 -6.36 -16.70 -0.97
N ALA A 87 -5.33 -17.50 -1.18
CA ALA A 87 -4.59 -18.18 -0.11
C ALA A 87 -3.30 -17.41 0.21
N PRO A 88 -2.77 -17.49 1.44
CA PRO A 88 -1.49 -16.87 1.79
C PRO A 88 -0.38 -17.28 0.83
N GLY A 89 0.39 -16.30 0.34
CA GLY A 89 1.52 -16.53 -0.55
C GLY A 89 1.17 -16.90 -2.00
N ARG A 90 -0.11 -16.85 -2.38
CA ARG A 90 -0.58 -17.10 -3.75
C ARG A 90 -1.21 -15.84 -4.36
N THR A 91 -0.90 -15.58 -5.63
CA THR A 91 -1.59 -14.54 -6.40
C THR A 91 -3.02 -14.95 -6.76
N VAL A 92 -3.87 -13.97 -7.02
CA VAL A 92 -5.26 -14.18 -7.43
C VAL A 92 -5.33 -14.23 -8.96
N PRO A 93 -5.81 -15.33 -9.57
CA PRO A 93 -5.76 -15.53 -11.02
C PRO A 93 -6.38 -14.39 -11.84
N GLY A 94 -7.48 -13.80 -11.38
CA GLY A 94 -8.13 -12.67 -12.04
C GLY A 94 -7.34 -11.36 -11.93
N PHE A 95 -6.49 -11.20 -10.90
CA PHE A 95 -5.61 -10.04 -10.77
C PHE A 95 -4.42 -10.13 -11.72
N ASP A 96 -3.97 -11.36 -12.02
CA ASP A 96 -2.85 -11.64 -12.92
C ASP A 96 -3.22 -11.54 -14.41
N LEU A 97 -4.50 -11.35 -14.73
CA LEU A 97 -4.93 -11.05 -16.11
C LEU A 97 -4.30 -9.76 -16.63
N PRO A 98 -4.11 -9.60 -17.95
CA PRO A 98 -3.76 -8.32 -18.53
C PRO A 98 -4.76 -7.24 -18.07
N LYS A 99 -4.29 -6.23 -17.35
CA LYS A 99 -5.12 -5.20 -16.69
C LYS A 99 -6.08 -5.76 -15.60
N GLY A 100 -5.76 -6.91 -15.01
CA GLY A 100 -6.63 -7.58 -14.03
C GLY A 100 -7.08 -6.70 -12.87
N VAL A 101 -6.21 -5.81 -12.40
CA VAL A 101 -6.47 -4.87 -11.32
C VAL A 101 -7.24 -3.61 -11.77
N SER A 102 -7.32 -3.31 -13.08
CA SER A 102 -7.86 -2.05 -13.60
C SER A 102 -9.29 -1.70 -13.13
N PRO A 103 -10.23 -2.64 -12.98
CA PRO A 103 -11.57 -2.29 -12.51
C PRO A 103 -11.61 -1.77 -11.06
N MET A 104 -10.62 -2.13 -10.24
CA MET A 104 -10.55 -1.71 -8.83
C MET A 104 -9.97 -0.30 -8.66
N VAL A 105 -9.13 0.14 -9.61
CA VAL A 105 -8.38 1.39 -9.54
C VAL A 105 -9.28 2.61 -9.30
N PRO A 106 -10.40 2.83 -10.03
CA PRO A 106 -11.26 3.98 -9.81
C PRO A 106 -11.82 4.06 -8.38
N ILE A 107 -12.23 2.93 -7.81
CA ILE A 107 -12.76 2.85 -6.44
C ILE A 107 -11.66 3.20 -5.43
N ILE A 108 -10.47 2.61 -5.59
CA ILE A 108 -9.34 2.81 -4.67
C ILE A 108 -8.85 4.25 -4.74
N ILE A 109 -8.70 4.82 -5.93
CA ILE A 109 -8.24 6.21 -6.10
C ILE A 109 -9.27 7.20 -5.57
N ALA A 110 -10.57 6.98 -5.79
CA ALA A 110 -11.61 7.80 -5.21
C ALA A 110 -11.55 7.76 -3.66
N GLY A 111 -11.51 6.55 -3.07
CA GLY A 111 -11.38 6.39 -1.62
C GLY A 111 -10.14 7.08 -1.05
N LEU A 112 -9.00 6.97 -1.72
CA LEU A 112 -7.73 7.56 -1.27
C LEU A 112 -7.71 9.09 -1.37
N THR A 113 -8.27 9.67 -2.45
CA THR A 113 -8.10 11.10 -2.76
C THR A 113 -9.26 11.97 -2.28
N THR A 114 -10.49 11.49 -2.38
CA THR A 114 -11.71 12.23 -2.04
C THR A 114 -12.47 11.65 -0.86
N GLY A 115 -12.19 10.40 -0.47
CA GLY A 115 -12.84 9.73 0.62
C GLY A 115 -12.61 10.35 2.01
N ASN A 116 -13.40 9.93 3.00
CA ASN A 116 -13.17 10.25 4.41
C ASN A 116 -11.94 9.50 4.97
N ASN A 117 -11.62 9.70 6.24
CA ASN A 117 -10.43 9.10 6.85
C ASN A 117 -10.45 7.56 6.81
N GLU A 118 -11.60 6.91 7.10
CA GLU A 118 -11.73 5.46 7.00
C GLU A 118 -11.52 4.98 5.56
N GLN A 119 -12.15 5.63 4.61
CA GLN A 119 -12.04 5.29 3.19
C GLN A 119 -10.61 5.46 2.68
N ARG A 120 -9.89 6.52 3.09
CA ARG A 120 -8.47 6.72 2.76
C ARG A 120 -7.58 5.62 3.33
N GLU A 121 -7.80 5.26 4.59
CA GLU A 121 -7.09 4.19 5.26
C GLU A 121 -7.31 2.84 4.55
N GLN A 122 -8.56 2.50 4.27
CA GLN A 122 -8.91 1.26 3.58
C GLN A 122 -8.41 1.24 2.13
N ALA A 123 -8.39 2.37 1.43
CA ALA A 123 -7.81 2.48 0.09
C ALA A 123 -6.30 2.21 0.09
N ALA A 124 -5.57 2.75 1.06
CA ALA A 124 -4.14 2.49 1.19
C ALA A 124 -3.86 1.01 1.48
N TYR A 125 -4.58 0.39 2.42
CA TYR A 125 -4.47 -1.05 2.67
C TYR A 125 -4.85 -1.89 1.44
N ALA A 126 -5.88 -1.49 0.68
CA ALA A 126 -6.26 -2.20 -0.54
C ALA A 126 -5.12 -2.21 -1.58
N ILE A 127 -4.36 -1.12 -1.70
CA ILE A 127 -3.19 -1.07 -2.58
C ILE A 127 -2.13 -2.09 -2.14
N GLY A 128 -1.80 -2.13 -0.85
CA GLY A 128 -0.87 -3.12 -0.29
C GLY A 128 -1.34 -4.55 -0.56
N ASP A 129 -2.60 -4.84 -0.24
CA ASP A 129 -3.20 -6.16 -0.48
C ASP A 129 -3.20 -6.57 -1.96
N LEU A 130 -3.42 -5.64 -2.90
CA LEU A 130 -3.32 -5.91 -4.33
C LEU A 130 -1.88 -6.21 -4.76
N VAL A 131 -0.91 -5.45 -4.26
CA VAL A 131 0.51 -5.68 -4.56
C VAL A 131 0.94 -7.06 -4.08
N ASP A 132 0.49 -7.49 -2.91
CA ASP A 132 0.83 -8.79 -2.34
C ASP A 132 0.17 -9.97 -3.07
N ARG A 133 -0.98 -9.76 -3.71
CA ARG A 133 -1.82 -10.79 -4.35
C ARG A 133 -1.79 -10.78 -5.88
N THR A 134 -0.94 -9.96 -6.48
CA THR A 134 -0.84 -9.82 -7.94
C THR A 134 0.58 -10.14 -8.39
N ASP A 135 0.71 -10.79 -9.55
CA ASP A 135 2.02 -11.00 -10.19
C ASP A 135 2.71 -9.67 -10.48
N GLU A 136 4.03 -9.66 -10.34
CA GLU A 136 4.87 -8.47 -10.52
C GLU A 136 4.64 -7.77 -11.86
N ASN A 137 4.52 -8.53 -12.96
CA ASN A 137 4.29 -7.96 -14.29
C ASN A 137 2.86 -7.44 -14.46
N ALA A 138 1.89 -8.09 -13.83
CA ALA A 138 0.48 -7.68 -13.88
C ALA A 138 0.22 -6.39 -13.09
N ILE A 139 0.92 -6.18 -11.96
CA ILE A 139 0.78 -4.96 -11.14
C ILE A 139 1.57 -3.77 -11.71
N LYS A 140 2.61 -4.00 -12.50
CA LYS A 140 3.50 -2.97 -13.04
C LYS A 140 2.78 -1.75 -13.65
N PRO A 141 1.72 -1.89 -14.50
CA PRO A 141 1.01 -0.74 -15.07
C PRO A 141 0.36 0.18 -14.02
N PHE A 142 0.14 -0.32 -12.81
CA PHE A 142 -0.58 0.37 -11.74
C PHE A 142 0.36 1.01 -10.72
N VAL A 143 1.67 0.79 -10.81
CA VAL A 143 2.66 1.37 -9.88
C VAL A 143 2.58 2.88 -9.85
N VAL A 144 2.60 3.55 -11.00
CA VAL A 144 2.49 5.02 -11.08
C VAL A 144 1.13 5.53 -10.61
N PRO A 145 -0.01 4.96 -11.07
CA PRO A 145 -1.34 5.30 -10.58
C PRO A 145 -1.53 5.19 -9.07
N PHE A 146 -0.84 4.26 -8.41
CA PHE A 146 -0.94 4.08 -6.95
C PHE A 146 0.09 4.92 -6.18
N THR A 147 1.36 4.90 -6.59
CA THR A 147 2.45 5.55 -5.85
C THR A 147 2.28 7.06 -5.79
N GLY A 148 1.90 7.71 -6.89
CA GLY A 148 1.71 9.15 -6.95
C GLY A 148 0.66 9.67 -5.95
N PRO A 149 -0.57 9.15 -5.96
CA PRO A 149 -1.59 9.52 -4.98
C PRO A 149 -1.21 9.18 -3.54
N LEU A 150 -0.58 8.03 -3.25
CA LEU A 150 -0.09 7.68 -1.91
C LEU A 150 0.90 8.73 -1.38
N ILE A 151 1.91 9.10 -2.17
CA ILE A 151 2.90 10.11 -1.79
C ILE A 151 2.22 11.48 -1.59
N ARG A 152 1.29 11.86 -2.47
CA ARG A 152 0.56 13.13 -2.36
C ARG A 152 -0.22 13.22 -1.06
N VAL A 153 -0.98 12.17 -0.69
CA VAL A 153 -1.72 12.13 0.58
C VAL A 153 -0.76 12.08 1.76
N ALA A 154 0.34 11.34 1.68
CA ALA A 154 1.38 11.31 2.71
C ALA A 154 2.05 12.68 2.95
N THR A 155 2.25 13.49 1.91
CA THR A 155 2.83 14.85 2.04
C THR A 155 1.87 15.83 2.72
N GLN A 156 0.57 15.58 2.66
CA GLN A 156 -0.48 16.33 3.38
C GLN A 156 -0.73 15.80 4.79
N ALA A 157 0.19 14.99 5.31
CA ALA A 157 0.02 14.17 6.51
C ALA A 157 -0.29 14.93 7.80
N THR A 158 0.01 16.22 7.91
CA THR A 158 -0.38 17.03 9.08
C THR A 158 -1.89 17.10 9.28
N THR A 159 -2.66 16.84 8.24
CA THR A 159 -4.14 16.95 8.21
C THR A 159 -4.84 15.62 8.54
N TYR A 160 -4.13 14.49 8.48
CA TYR A 160 -4.74 13.16 8.60
C TYR A 160 -4.43 12.47 9.92
N PRO A 161 -5.36 11.63 10.44
CA PRO A 161 -5.14 10.86 11.65
C PRO A 161 -4.05 9.78 11.44
N PRO A 162 -3.46 9.26 12.54
CA PRO A 162 -2.39 8.26 12.50
C PRO A 162 -2.73 6.99 11.72
N GLY A 163 -3.99 6.56 11.71
CA GLY A 163 -4.44 5.39 10.94
C GLY A 163 -4.18 5.53 9.44
N VAL A 164 -4.58 6.68 8.87
CA VAL A 164 -4.34 6.98 7.44
C VAL A 164 -2.86 7.01 7.11
N LYS A 165 -2.06 7.70 7.95
CA LYS A 165 -0.59 7.79 7.78
C LYS A 165 0.05 6.40 7.81
N SER A 166 -0.30 5.58 8.79
CA SER A 166 0.21 4.22 8.96
C SER A 166 -0.15 3.31 7.79
N ALA A 167 -1.39 3.40 7.28
CA ALA A 167 -1.84 2.62 6.14
C ALA A 167 -1.07 2.97 4.87
N ILE A 168 -0.81 4.26 4.62
CA ILE A 168 -0.03 4.73 3.48
C ILE A 168 1.41 4.21 3.57
N LEU A 169 2.05 4.34 4.73
CA LEU A 169 3.41 3.84 4.96
C LEU A 169 3.47 2.32 4.73
N SER A 170 2.48 1.57 5.23
CA SER A 170 2.41 0.11 5.00
C SER A 170 2.28 -0.24 3.52
N ALA A 171 1.42 0.46 2.77
CA ALA A 171 1.27 0.23 1.33
C ALA A 171 2.56 0.51 0.56
N LEU A 172 3.24 1.62 0.87
CA LEU A 172 4.52 1.97 0.24
C LEU A 172 5.63 0.96 0.61
N THR A 173 5.63 0.43 1.84
CA THR A 173 6.56 -0.62 2.25
C THR A 173 6.32 -1.90 1.47
N SER A 174 5.07 -2.39 1.36
CA SER A 174 4.73 -3.56 0.53
C SER A 174 5.20 -3.39 -0.92
N MET A 175 5.01 -2.20 -1.51
CA MET A 175 5.49 -1.92 -2.86
C MET A 175 7.02 -2.00 -2.96
N LEU A 176 7.74 -1.47 -1.98
CA LEU A 176 9.21 -1.53 -1.94
C LEU A 176 9.74 -2.95 -1.75
N GLU A 177 9.05 -3.79 -1.00
CA GLU A 177 9.44 -5.18 -0.77
C GLU A 177 9.16 -6.07 -1.96
N ARG A 178 8.01 -5.90 -2.61
CA ARG A 178 7.53 -6.78 -3.67
C ARG A 178 7.98 -6.38 -5.07
N ILE A 179 8.04 -5.08 -5.36
CA ILE A 179 8.27 -4.54 -6.69
C ILE A 179 9.25 -3.34 -6.71
N PRO A 180 10.41 -3.42 -6.01
CA PRO A 180 11.32 -2.29 -5.82
C PRO A 180 11.79 -1.67 -7.14
N LEU A 181 12.01 -2.49 -8.17
CA LEU A 181 12.49 -2.03 -9.48
C LEU A 181 11.51 -1.08 -10.17
N PHE A 182 10.20 -1.31 -10.00
CA PHE A 182 9.17 -0.47 -10.63
C PHE A 182 8.91 0.81 -9.83
N VAL A 183 9.18 0.80 -8.52
CA VAL A 183 9.03 1.95 -7.62
C VAL A 183 10.28 2.85 -7.64
N LYS A 184 11.40 2.37 -8.19
CA LYS A 184 12.69 3.08 -8.22
C LYS A 184 12.62 4.54 -8.66
N PRO A 185 11.82 4.95 -9.66
CA PRO A 185 11.70 6.37 -10.04
C PRO A 185 11.19 7.29 -8.92
N PHE A 186 10.51 6.73 -7.92
CA PHE A 186 9.95 7.47 -6.78
C PHE A 186 10.87 7.50 -5.56
N PHE A 187 12.01 6.81 -5.57
CA PHE A 187 12.89 6.69 -4.39
C PHE A 187 13.25 8.02 -3.73
N PRO A 188 13.62 9.10 -4.47
CA PRO A 188 13.93 10.38 -3.83
C PRO A 188 12.73 11.00 -3.10
N GLN A 189 11.52 10.81 -3.62
CA GLN A 189 10.29 11.31 -2.99
C GLN A 189 9.92 10.47 -1.78
N LEU A 190 10.05 9.14 -1.88
CA LEU A 190 9.79 8.21 -0.79
C LEU A 190 10.75 8.45 0.37
N GLN A 191 12.04 8.64 0.11
CA GLN A 191 13.04 8.96 1.13
C GLN A 191 12.62 10.21 1.92
N ARG A 192 12.31 11.32 1.24
CA ARG A 192 11.84 12.55 1.88
C ARG A 192 10.57 12.35 2.70
N THR A 193 9.62 11.59 2.17
CA THR A 193 8.36 11.28 2.84
C THR A 193 8.61 10.48 4.11
N PHE A 194 9.45 9.46 4.07
CA PHE A 194 9.74 8.61 5.23
C PHE A 194 10.53 9.38 6.30
N VAL A 195 11.58 10.10 5.94
CA VAL A 195 12.35 10.91 6.89
C VAL A 195 11.45 11.95 7.57
N LYS A 196 10.58 12.64 6.82
CA LYS A 196 9.60 13.55 7.41
C LYS A 196 8.64 12.83 8.37
N SER A 197 8.22 11.62 8.03
CA SER A 197 7.28 10.85 8.86
C SER A 197 7.92 10.28 10.14
N ILE A 198 9.25 10.13 10.18
CA ILE A 198 10.00 9.77 11.40
C ILE A 198 9.88 10.88 12.47
N SER A 199 9.66 12.14 12.07
CA SER A 199 9.42 13.28 12.96
C SER A 199 7.94 13.54 13.24
N ASP A 200 7.03 12.61 12.93
CA ASP A 200 5.59 12.82 13.19
C ASP A 200 5.32 12.99 14.67
N SER A 201 4.81 14.18 15.05
CA SER A 201 4.53 14.53 16.44
C SER A 201 3.29 13.84 17.00
N SER A 202 2.41 13.31 16.13
CA SER A 202 1.10 12.80 16.55
C SER A 202 1.10 11.33 16.96
N SER A 203 2.09 10.52 16.51
CA SER A 203 2.05 9.08 16.75
C SER A 203 3.43 8.40 16.65
N SER A 204 3.82 7.74 17.73
CA SER A 204 5.01 6.87 17.76
C SER A 204 4.88 5.68 16.79
N ALA A 205 3.67 5.15 16.61
CA ALA A 205 3.41 4.07 15.65
C ALA A 205 3.66 4.50 14.20
N VAL A 206 3.30 5.74 13.82
CA VAL A 206 3.61 6.31 12.51
C VAL A 206 5.12 6.45 12.35
N ARG A 207 5.82 6.97 13.36
CA ARG A 207 7.28 7.12 13.34
C ARG A 207 7.98 5.77 13.16
N SER A 208 7.54 4.73 13.89
CA SER A 208 8.11 3.38 13.79
C SER A 208 7.91 2.78 12.40
N LYS A 209 6.73 2.92 11.81
CA LYS A 209 6.47 2.46 10.44
C LYS A 209 7.29 3.21 9.40
N ALA A 210 7.50 4.51 9.58
CA ALA A 210 8.35 5.31 8.71
C ALA A 210 9.83 4.87 8.80
N ALA A 211 10.30 4.56 10.00
CA ALA A 211 11.64 4.03 10.25
C ALA A 211 11.85 2.66 9.57
N GLU A 212 10.85 1.77 9.63
CA GLU A 212 10.86 0.48 8.93
C GLU A 212 10.89 0.68 7.41
N ALA A 213 9.98 1.51 6.89
CA ALA A 213 9.88 1.82 5.46
C ALA A 213 11.20 2.39 4.90
N LEU A 214 11.88 3.27 5.65
CA LEU A 214 13.17 3.81 5.26
C LEU A 214 14.24 2.72 5.22
N GLY A 215 14.27 1.80 6.17
CA GLY A 215 15.18 0.65 6.16
C GLY A 215 14.99 -0.22 4.91
N VAL A 216 13.75 -0.51 4.54
CA VAL A 216 13.42 -1.27 3.32
C VAL A 216 13.82 -0.51 2.05
N LEU A 217 13.59 0.81 1.99
CA LEU A 217 14.00 1.64 0.87
C LEU A 217 15.52 1.60 0.68
N MET A 218 16.28 1.74 1.77
CA MET A 218 17.75 1.79 1.73
C MET A 218 18.38 0.48 1.24
N LYS A 219 17.74 -0.66 1.44
CA LYS A 219 18.17 -1.94 0.88
C LYS A 219 18.33 -1.90 -0.65
N ASN A 220 17.59 -1.02 -1.31
CA ASN A 220 17.58 -0.88 -2.77
C ASN A 220 18.33 0.37 -3.27
N GLN A 221 19.00 1.12 -2.37
CA GLN A 221 19.71 2.36 -2.70
C GLN A 221 21.24 2.16 -2.69
N PRO A 222 21.95 2.63 -3.72
CA PRO A 222 23.42 2.50 -3.77
C PRO A 222 24.15 3.52 -2.89
N ARG A 223 23.51 4.62 -2.49
CA ARG A 223 24.11 5.71 -1.70
C ARG A 223 23.37 5.87 -0.39
N VAL A 224 23.97 5.38 0.68
CA VAL A 224 23.37 5.32 2.02
C VAL A 224 23.89 6.43 2.93
N ASP A 225 25.14 6.83 2.79
CA ASP A 225 25.82 7.78 3.69
C ASP A 225 25.08 9.10 3.90
N PRO A 226 24.51 9.76 2.87
CA PRO A 226 23.74 11.00 3.08
C PRO A 226 22.53 10.80 3.99
N VAL A 227 21.86 9.66 3.88
CA VAL A 227 20.70 9.33 4.71
C VAL A 227 21.14 9.07 6.15
N ILE A 228 22.22 8.33 6.35
CA ILE A 228 22.81 8.10 7.69
C ILE A 228 23.17 9.44 8.33
N THR A 229 23.83 10.34 7.61
CA THR A 229 24.16 11.68 8.11
C THR A 229 22.91 12.46 8.53
N GLU A 230 21.84 12.41 7.73
CA GLU A 230 20.56 13.05 8.03
C GLU A 230 19.91 12.45 9.30
N LEU A 231 19.93 11.12 9.44
CA LEU A 231 19.39 10.42 10.61
C LEU A 231 20.19 10.75 11.89
N VAL A 232 21.53 10.78 11.78
CA VAL A 232 22.43 11.17 12.88
C VAL A 232 22.12 12.61 13.34
N ALA A 233 21.94 13.54 12.42
CA ALA A 233 21.53 14.90 12.74
C ALA A 233 20.15 14.96 13.40
N GLY A 234 19.21 14.09 12.97
CA GLY A 234 17.89 13.95 13.56
C GLY A 234 17.93 13.47 15.02
N VAL A 235 18.84 12.56 15.36
CA VAL A 235 19.06 12.12 16.74
C VAL A 235 19.51 13.27 17.63
N LYS A 236 20.49 14.05 17.16
CA LYS A 236 21.11 15.15 17.94
C LYS A 236 20.22 16.41 18.05
N GLY A 237 19.31 16.60 17.10
CA GLY A 237 18.54 17.86 16.95
C GLY A 237 17.11 17.84 17.48
N ASN A 238 16.64 16.75 18.11
CA ASN A 238 15.26 16.59 18.53
C ASN A 238 15.13 16.19 20.00
N ASP A 239 13.90 16.24 20.51
CA ASP A 239 13.57 15.70 21.83
C ASP A 239 13.71 14.17 21.89
N ASP A 240 13.78 13.60 23.07
CA ASP A 240 14.05 12.17 23.31
C ASP A 240 13.09 11.24 22.56
N SER A 241 11.82 11.61 22.45
CA SER A 241 10.81 10.78 21.79
C SER A 241 11.02 10.70 20.27
N ILE A 242 11.38 11.81 19.65
CA ILE A 242 11.68 11.89 18.22
C ILE A 242 13.09 11.34 17.96
N ALA A 243 14.08 11.68 18.80
CA ALA A 243 15.44 11.15 18.72
C ALA A 243 15.45 9.61 18.74
N THR A 244 14.67 8.98 19.63
CA THR A 244 14.48 7.52 19.67
C THR A 244 13.96 6.97 18.35
N SER A 245 13.09 7.70 17.65
CA SER A 245 12.56 7.27 16.35
C SER A 245 13.61 7.38 15.24
N PHE A 246 14.49 8.37 15.29
CA PHE A 246 15.65 8.46 14.39
C PHE A 246 16.67 7.36 14.68
N LEU A 247 16.91 7.01 15.93
CA LEU A 247 17.76 5.85 16.31
C LEU A 247 17.17 4.54 15.78
N LEU A 248 15.86 4.34 15.88
CA LEU A 248 15.19 3.17 15.31
C LEU A 248 15.36 3.13 13.79
N ALA A 249 15.23 4.26 13.11
CA ALA A 249 15.44 4.35 11.67
C ALA A 249 16.89 4.03 11.30
N LEU A 250 17.85 4.57 12.04
CA LEU A 250 19.27 4.29 11.86
C LEU A 250 19.56 2.79 12.02
N ALA A 251 19.02 2.16 13.07
CA ALA A 251 19.15 0.72 13.30
C ALA A 251 18.55 -0.11 12.16
N ASN A 252 17.38 0.27 11.63
CA ASN A 252 16.76 -0.41 10.50
C ASN A 252 17.56 -0.24 9.21
N VAL A 253 18.09 0.95 8.94
CA VAL A 253 18.98 1.20 7.80
C VAL A 253 20.26 0.37 7.92
N MET A 254 20.95 0.45 9.05
CA MET A 254 22.20 -0.29 9.29
C MET A 254 22.02 -1.80 9.15
N ARG A 255 20.90 -2.36 9.62
CA ARG A 255 20.59 -3.79 9.47
C ARG A 255 20.51 -4.22 8.01
N ASN A 256 20.08 -3.35 7.12
CA ASN A 256 19.89 -3.66 5.70
C ASN A 256 21.11 -3.35 4.82
N VAL A 257 22.01 -2.44 5.25
CA VAL A 257 23.06 -1.88 4.36
C VAL A 257 24.44 -1.74 5.01
N SER A 258 24.69 -2.40 6.14
CA SER A 258 25.91 -2.24 6.92
C SER A 258 27.23 -2.39 6.12
N GLU A 259 27.24 -3.24 5.08
CA GLU A 259 28.39 -3.45 4.21
C GLU A 259 28.65 -2.29 3.23
N SER A 260 27.63 -1.47 2.95
CA SER A 260 27.69 -0.36 1.98
C SER A 260 27.96 1.00 2.62
N VAL A 261 28.11 1.05 3.94
CA VAL A 261 28.30 2.28 4.72
C VAL A 261 29.77 2.70 4.69
N GLY A 262 30.03 3.94 4.30
CA GLY A 262 31.36 4.53 4.32
C GLY A 262 31.89 4.80 5.74
N ASP A 263 33.21 4.90 5.87
CA ASP A 263 33.89 5.00 7.18
C ASP A 263 33.39 6.19 8.02
N LYS A 264 33.22 7.37 7.43
CA LYS A 264 32.71 8.56 8.14
C LYS A 264 31.30 8.39 8.69
N ALA A 265 30.40 7.76 7.90
CA ALA A 265 29.04 7.51 8.35
C ALA A 265 29.01 6.43 9.45
N ARG A 266 29.93 5.46 9.37
CA ARG A 266 30.10 4.42 10.39
C ARG A 266 30.62 5.02 11.70
N GLU A 267 31.65 5.88 11.64
CA GLU A 267 32.17 6.59 12.82
C GLU A 267 31.07 7.43 13.49
N ALA A 268 30.28 8.20 12.73
CA ALA A 268 29.18 8.97 13.26
C ALA A 268 28.10 8.11 13.98
N CYS A 269 27.86 6.89 13.51
CA CYS A 269 26.98 5.93 14.21
C CYS A 269 27.59 5.43 15.51
N ILE A 270 28.92 5.16 15.52
CA ILE A 270 29.64 4.70 16.70
C ILE A 270 29.64 5.79 17.77
N ASP A 271 29.85 7.05 17.39
CA ASP A 271 29.84 8.19 18.30
C ASP A 271 28.49 8.32 19.03
N ILE A 272 27.36 8.20 18.30
CA ILE A 272 26.02 8.23 18.93
C ILE A 272 25.86 7.11 19.96
N VAL A 273 26.30 5.90 19.63
CA VAL A 273 26.19 4.76 20.54
C VAL A 273 27.07 5.00 21.77
N SER A 274 28.27 5.53 21.58
CA SER A 274 29.21 5.84 22.67
C SER A 274 28.67 6.94 23.60
N GLU A 275 28.16 8.05 23.01
CA GLU A 275 27.52 9.13 23.76
C GLU A 275 26.36 8.62 24.64
N ALA A 276 25.49 7.73 24.10
CA ALA A 276 24.37 7.15 24.85
C ALA A 276 24.83 6.27 26.02
N PHE A 277 25.95 5.55 25.90
CA PHE A 277 26.52 4.74 27.01
C PHE A 277 27.19 5.60 28.08
N GLU A 278 27.77 6.76 27.70
CA GLU A 278 28.40 7.69 28.66
C GLU A 278 27.35 8.42 29.52
N GLU A 279 26.21 8.81 28.90
CA GLU A 279 25.11 9.44 29.62
C GLU A 279 24.47 8.52 30.65
N ASP A 280 24.35 7.23 30.38
CA ASP A 280 23.79 6.23 31.29
C ASP A 280 24.72 5.97 32.49
N HIS A 281 26.04 6.15 32.36
CA HIS A 281 27.03 6.01 33.41
C HIS A 281 27.14 7.26 34.34
N HIS A 282 26.63 8.40 33.91
CA HIS A 282 26.65 9.64 34.72
C HIS A 282 25.33 9.89 35.45
N GLY A 283 24.33 9.03 35.25
CA GLY A 283 22.99 9.12 35.88
C GLY A 283 22.77 8.25 37.14
N ILE A 284 23.83 7.64 37.71
CA ILE A 284 23.76 6.84 38.95
C ILE A 284 24.37 7.58 40.13
#